data_09370da8637c764e02b69884f1c5f826
#
_entry.id   09370da8637c764e02b69884f1c5f826
#
_cell.length_a   1.000
_cell.length_b   1.000
_cell.length_c   1.000
_cell.angle_alpha   90.00
_cell.angle_beta   90.00
_cell.angle_gamma   90.00
#
_symmetry.space_group_name_H-M   'P 1'
#
loop_
_entity.id
_entity.type
_entity.pdbx_description
1 polymer ?
#
loop_
_entity_poly.entity_id
_entity_poly.type
_entity_poly.pdbx_seq_one_letter_code
_entity_poly.pdbx_strand_id
1 'polypeptide(L)'
;MLNAPLSFAFKWCTDYRENDPRITGSKNKRSILEKTKERVIYTIRYKSGGKTMNAVNIVSLKPPKAWYLDSRGDEDDTIGEYRLTRLGTRKTRLDMVFVEYWKIRNYPGKSEYLSDIHRIWDKYAAALERDYRRHR
;
A
#
# COMPACT_ATOMS: atom_id res chain seq x y z
N MET A 1 -6.95 11.20 -3.53
CA MET A 1 -8.17 11.64 -2.83
C MET A 1 -9.03 10.43 -2.48
N LEU A 2 -9.43 10.29 -1.23
CA LEU A 2 -10.24 9.19 -0.76
C LEU A 2 -11.61 9.71 -0.33
N ASN A 3 -12.68 9.11 -0.82
CA ASN A 3 -14.06 9.53 -0.53
C ASN A 3 -14.61 8.78 0.69
N ALA A 4 -14.00 9.03 1.84
CA ALA A 4 -14.37 8.46 3.12
C ALA A 4 -13.82 9.34 4.25
N PRO A 5 -14.39 9.22 5.48
CA PRO A 5 -13.85 9.90 6.67
C PRO A 5 -12.43 9.41 7.00
N LEU A 6 -11.66 10.28 7.65
CA LEU A 6 -10.28 9.98 8.04
C LEU A 6 -10.14 8.66 8.81
N SER A 7 -10.99 8.44 9.81
CA SER A 7 -10.93 7.23 10.63
C SER A 7 -11.19 5.96 9.84
N PHE A 8 -12.17 5.98 8.94
CA PHE A 8 -12.45 4.84 8.05
C PHE A 8 -11.29 4.63 7.08
N ALA A 9 -10.79 5.69 6.47
CA ALA A 9 -9.67 5.62 5.52
C ALA A 9 -8.43 5.03 6.17
N PHE A 10 -8.08 5.47 7.39
CA PHE A 10 -6.93 4.93 8.10
C PHE A 10 -7.09 3.43 8.36
N LYS A 11 -8.22 3.00 8.91
CA LYS A 11 -8.48 1.59 9.19
C LYS A 11 -8.42 0.75 7.91
N TRP A 12 -9.05 1.23 6.85
CA TRP A 12 -9.10 0.50 5.60
C TRP A 12 -7.71 0.35 4.97
N CYS A 13 -6.94 1.44 4.91
CA CYS A 13 -5.61 1.44 4.29
C CYS A 13 -4.59 0.62 5.09
N THR A 14 -4.77 0.51 6.41
CA THR A 14 -3.83 -0.20 7.29
C THR A 14 -4.32 -1.58 7.71
N ASP A 15 -5.46 -2.01 7.22
CA ASP A 15 -6.00 -3.36 7.45
C ASP A 15 -5.43 -4.32 6.41
N TYR A 16 -4.13 -4.51 6.41
CA TYR A 16 -3.43 -5.37 5.46
C TYR A 16 -4.04 -6.78 5.42
N ARG A 17 -4.66 -7.13 4.30
CA ARG A 17 -5.36 -8.40 4.08
C ARG A 17 -4.61 -9.22 3.05
N GLU A 18 -4.66 -10.54 3.16
CA GLU A 18 -3.97 -11.42 2.21
C GLU A 18 -4.54 -11.33 0.79
N ASN A 19 -5.82 -10.98 0.66
CA ASN A 19 -6.47 -10.85 -0.64
C ASN A 19 -6.42 -9.44 -1.25
N ASP A 20 -5.78 -8.46 -0.60
CA ASP A 20 -5.65 -7.10 -1.13
C ASP A 20 -5.08 -7.05 -2.56
N PRO A 21 -4.09 -7.87 -2.95
CA PRO A 21 -3.58 -7.84 -4.33
C PRO A 21 -4.66 -8.03 -5.40
N ARG A 22 -5.76 -8.71 -5.10
CA ARG A 22 -6.87 -8.91 -6.03
C ARG A 22 -7.57 -7.60 -6.41
N ILE A 23 -7.53 -6.58 -5.56
CA ILE A 23 -8.14 -5.27 -5.83
C ILE A 23 -7.56 -4.65 -7.09
N THR A 24 -6.27 -4.84 -7.32
CA THR A 24 -5.56 -4.32 -8.50
C THR A 24 -5.46 -5.34 -9.63
N GLY A 25 -6.09 -6.51 -9.50
CA GLY A 25 -5.98 -7.59 -10.46
C GLY A 25 -4.64 -8.32 -10.43
N SER A 26 -3.85 -8.12 -9.38
CA SER A 26 -2.55 -8.76 -9.21
C SER A 26 -2.69 -10.22 -8.82
N LYS A 27 -1.76 -11.05 -9.33
CA LYS A 27 -1.61 -12.44 -8.93
C LYS A 27 -0.58 -12.61 -7.80
N ASN A 28 -0.09 -11.53 -7.25
CA ASN A 28 0.87 -11.55 -6.15
C ASN A 28 0.25 -12.22 -4.92
N LYS A 29 1.08 -12.98 -4.19
CA LYS A 29 0.65 -13.65 -2.96
C LYS A 29 1.19 -12.91 -1.76
N ARG A 30 0.28 -12.52 -0.87
CA ARG A 30 0.61 -11.86 0.39
C ARG A 30 0.38 -12.83 1.53
N SER A 31 1.34 -12.95 2.44
CA SER A 31 1.22 -13.75 3.65
C SER A 31 1.48 -12.88 4.87
N ILE A 32 0.50 -12.79 5.77
CA ILE A 32 0.60 -11.97 6.98
C ILE A 32 1.31 -12.77 8.06
N LEU A 33 2.46 -12.26 8.53
CA LEU A 33 3.26 -12.90 9.57
C LEU A 33 2.93 -12.37 10.97
N GLU A 34 2.62 -11.07 11.08
CA GLU A 34 2.26 -10.42 12.33
C GLU A 34 1.30 -9.29 12.04
N LYS A 35 0.31 -9.10 12.89
CA LYS A 35 -0.63 -7.99 12.76
C LYS A 35 -1.06 -7.54 14.16
N THR A 36 -0.58 -6.37 14.56
CA THR A 36 -0.91 -5.74 15.84
C THR A 36 -1.42 -4.32 15.62
N LYS A 37 -1.81 -3.63 16.70
CA LYS A 37 -2.22 -2.22 16.60
C LYS A 37 -1.08 -1.28 16.19
N GLU A 38 0.16 -1.73 16.36
CA GLU A 38 1.35 -0.89 16.14
C GLU A 38 2.13 -1.29 14.90
N ARG A 39 1.98 -2.54 14.43
CA ARG A 39 2.84 -3.07 13.38
C ARG A 39 2.16 -4.19 12.61
N VAL A 40 2.41 -4.20 11.29
CA VAL A 40 2.08 -5.32 10.42
C VAL A 40 3.35 -5.79 9.74
N ILE A 41 3.59 -7.10 9.75
CA ILE A 41 4.69 -7.72 8.99
C ILE A 41 4.06 -8.71 8.03
N TYR A 42 4.38 -8.56 6.74
CA TYR A 42 3.91 -9.50 5.72
C TYR A 42 4.97 -9.72 4.67
N THR A 43 4.86 -10.86 3.99
CA THR A 43 5.67 -11.18 2.82
C THR A 43 4.81 -11.06 1.57
N ILE A 44 5.46 -10.74 0.46
CA ILE A 44 4.82 -10.76 -0.84
C ILE A 44 5.68 -11.60 -1.79
N ARG A 45 5.02 -12.44 -2.57
CA ARG A 45 5.66 -13.26 -3.61
C ARG A 45 5.03 -12.91 -4.95
N TYR A 46 5.88 -12.63 -5.93
CA TYR A 46 5.42 -12.24 -7.26
C TYR A 46 6.41 -12.72 -8.32
N LYS A 47 5.98 -12.67 -9.59
CA LYS A 47 6.85 -13.00 -10.72
C LYS A 47 7.28 -11.75 -11.45
N SER A 48 8.57 -11.68 -11.77
CA SER A 48 9.18 -10.60 -12.55
C SER A 48 10.21 -11.22 -13.50
N GLY A 49 10.04 -10.98 -14.80
CA GLY A 49 10.94 -11.52 -15.81
C GLY A 49 11.04 -13.04 -15.79
N GLY A 50 9.96 -13.75 -15.47
CA GLY A 50 9.93 -15.21 -15.38
C GLY A 50 10.51 -15.79 -14.10
N LYS A 51 11.02 -14.95 -13.21
CA LYS A 51 11.58 -15.37 -11.90
C LYS A 51 10.63 -15.07 -10.77
N THR A 52 10.63 -15.93 -9.75
CA THR A 52 9.91 -15.70 -8.51
C THR A 52 10.71 -14.75 -7.63
N MET A 53 10.07 -13.64 -7.24
CA MET A 53 10.64 -12.62 -6.37
C MET A 53 9.89 -12.58 -5.05
N ASN A 54 10.60 -12.27 -3.97
CA ASN A 54 10.04 -12.16 -2.64
C ASN A 54 10.42 -10.81 -2.02
N ALA A 55 9.53 -10.30 -1.16
CA ALA A 55 9.81 -9.12 -0.35
C ALA A 55 9.22 -9.31 1.03
N VAL A 56 9.90 -8.78 2.04
CA VAL A 56 9.40 -8.69 3.42
C VAL A 56 9.07 -7.24 3.70
N ASN A 57 7.87 -6.99 4.21
CA ASN A 57 7.37 -5.66 4.47
C ASN A 57 7.06 -5.50 5.95
N ILE A 58 7.62 -4.46 6.55
CA ILE A 58 7.35 -4.07 7.93
C ILE A 58 6.65 -2.72 7.88
N VAL A 59 5.42 -2.69 8.39
CA VAL A 59 4.60 -1.48 8.42
C VAL A 59 4.43 -1.04 9.86
N SER A 60 4.87 0.18 10.17
CA SER A 60 4.68 0.79 11.49
C SER A 60 3.47 1.71 11.45
N LEU A 61 2.50 1.48 12.32
CA LEU A 61 1.25 2.22 12.35
C LEU A 61 1.31 3.37 13.34
N LYS A 62 0.94 4.56 12.89
CA LYS A 62 0.85 5.77 13.72
C LYS A 62 -0.57 6.35 13.60
N PRO A 63 -1.56 5.72 14.25
CA PRO A 63 -2.94 6.19 14.18
C PRO A 63 -3.08 7.63 14.68
N PRO A 64 -4.01 8.38 14.14
CA PRO A 64 -4.99 8.03 13.10
C PRO A 64 -4.58 8.49 11.69
N LYS A 65 -3.38 8.98 11.47
CA LYS A 65 -3.04 9.76 10.26
C LYS A 65 -1.87 9.24 9.46
N ALA A 66 -1.02 8.35 9.99
CA ALA A 66 0.22 8.00 9.32
C ALA A 66 0.58 6.53 9.49
N TRP A 67 1.30 6.01 8.52
CA TRP A 67 1.98 4.72 8.62
C TRP A 67 3.23 4.74 7.75
N TYR A 68 4.18 3.88 8.10
CA TYR A 68 5.51 3.84 7.49
C TYR A 68 5.82 2.44 7.01
N LEU A 69 6.40 2.33 5.82
CA LEU A 69 6.77 1.07 5.21
C LEU A 69 8.29 0.94 5.16
N ASP A 70 8.79 -0.22 5.60
CA ASP A 70 10.15 -0.67 5.34
C ASP A 70 10.05 -2.00 4.59
N SER A 71 10.35 -1.98 3.31
CA SER A 71 10.26 -3.14 2.43
C SER A 71 11.65 -3.57 1.97
N ARG A 72 11.97 -4.85 2.17
CA ARG A 72 13.23 -5.45 1.73
C ARG A 72 12.91 -6.59 0.78
N GLY A 73 13.30 -6.42 -0.49
CA GLY A 73 12.95 -7.37 -1.53
C GLY A 73 14.13 -7.84 -2.37
N ASP A 74 13.88 -8.87 -3.16
CA ASP A 74 14.86 -9.41 -4.09
C ASP A 74 15.19 -8.43 -5.22
N GLU A 75 14.22 -7.59 -5.58
CA GLU A 75 14.30 -6.67 -6.70
C GLU A 75 14.67 -5.26 -6.27
N ASP A 76 14.08 -4.80 -5.17
CA ASP A 76 14.30 -3.46 -4.63
C ASP A 76 14.00 -3.39 -3.14
N ASP A 77 14.59 -2.39 -2.49
CA ASP A 77 14.24 -1.99 -1.13
C ASP A 77 13.49 -0.66 -1.19
N THR A 78 12.45 -0.52 -0.38
CA THR A 78 11.61 0.68 -0.36
C THR A 78 11.38 1.15 1.07
N ILE A 79 11.54 2.46 1.29
CA ILE A 79 11.08 3.11 2.51
C ILE A 79 9.98 4.07 2.11
N GLY A 80 8.81 3.92 2.71
CA GLY A 80 7.64 4.71 2.40
C GLY A 80 7.04 5.40 3.60
N GLU A 81 6.47 6.55 3.37
CA GLU A 81 5.70 7.30 4.34
C GLU A 81 4.33 7.62 3.75
N TYR A 82 3.28 7.32 4.50
CA TYR A 82 1.90 7.59 4.12
C TYR A 82 1.28 8.52 5.17
N ARG A 83 0.66 9.60 4.71
CA ARG A 83 -0.03 10.54 5.58
C ARG A 83 -1.43 10.85 5.07
N LEU A 84 -2.39 10.86 5.98
CA LEU A 84 -3.77 11.23 5.72
C LEU A 84 -4.06 12.61 6.28
N THR A 85 -4.75 13.43 5.50
CA THR A 85 -5.21 14.76 5.91
C THR A 85 -6.72 14.84 5.70
N ARG A 86 -7.44 15.20 6.76
CA ARG A 86 -8.88 15.41 6.66
C ARG A 86 -9.18 16.65 5.81
N LEU A 87 -9.99 16.48 4.77
CA LEU A 87 -10.48 17.59 3.94
C LEU A 87 -11.94 17.91 4.19
N GLY A 88 -12.68 16.98 4.79
CA GLY A 88 -14.09 17.13 5.08
C GLY A 88 -14.61 15.91 5.84
N THR A 89 -15.91 15.86 6.12
CA THR A 89 -16.51 14.76 6.86
C THR A 89 -16.42 13.41 6.12
N ARG A 90 -16.33 13.43 4.78
CA ARG A 90 -16.28 12.24 3.94
C ARG A 90 -15.19 12.34 2.87
N LYS A 91 -14.14 13.09 3.18
CA LYS A 91 -13.07 13.34 2.21
C LYS A 91 -11.73 13.43 2.91
N THR A 92 -10.79 12.61 2.45
CA THR A 92 -9.45 12.50 3.03
C THR A 92 -8.40 12.53 1.91
N ARG A 93 -7.33 13.27 2.11
CA ARG A 93 -6.19 13.27 1.19
C ARG A 93 -5.13 12.30 1.69
N LEU A 94 -4.61 11.48 0.79
CA LEU A 94 -3.46 10.62 1.04
C LEU A 94 -2.24 11.20 0.32
N ASP A 95 -1.19 11.44 1.09
CA ASP A 95 0.12 11.83 0.59
C ASP A 95 1.11 10.70 0.84
N MET A 96 1.95 10.40 -0.15
CA MET A 96 2.93 9.32 -0.10
C MET A 96 4.30 9.84 -0.51
N VAL A 97 5.32 9.40 0.23
CA VAL A 97 6.72 9.67 -0.11
C VAL A 97 7.48 8.34 -0.07
N PHE A 98 8.20 8.01 -1.14
CA PHE A 98 8.97 6.79 -1.24
C PHE A 98 10.42 7.08 -1.57
N VAL A 99 11.31 6.30 -0.94
CA VAL A 99 12.71 6.21 -1.32
C VAL A 99 12.98 4.76 -1.71
N GLU A 100 13.48 4.54 -2.93
CA GLU A 100 13.72 3.21 -3.46
C GLU A 100 15.17 3.00 -3.83
N TYR A 101 15.65 1.79 -3.56
CA TYR A 101 16.94 1.29 -3.99
C TYR A 101 16.73 0.05 -4.84
N TRP A 102 17.02 0.14 -6.14
CA TRP A 102 16.86 -0.96 -7.08
C TRP A 102 18.12 -1.81 -7.13
N LYS A 103 17.95 -3.13 -7.04
CA LYS A 103 19.03 -4.13 -7.02
C LYS A 103 19.26 -4.76 -8.36
N ILE A 104 18.34 -4.55 -9.32
CA ILE A 104 18.40 -5.10 -10.66
C ILE A 104 18.47 -3.98 -11.69
N ARG A 105 18.93 -4.34 -12.93
CA ARG A 105 19.19 -3.33 -13.96
C ARG A 105 17.94 -2.75 -14.62
N ASN A 106 16.79 -3.42 -14.51
CA ASN A 106 15.58 -3.03 -15.22
C ASN A 106 14.73 -2.06 -14.41
N TYR A 107 15.34 -0.98 -13.94
CA TYR A 107 14.61 0.09 -13.29
C TYR A 107 13.63 0.73 -14.29
N PRO A 108 12.31 0.78 -13.97
CA PRO A 108 11.30 1.25 -14.93
C PRO A 108 11.34 2.74 -15.24
N GLY A 109 12.14 3.52 -14.49
CA GLY A 109 12.16 4.97 -14.60
C GLY A 109 11.15 5.62 -13.65
N LYS A 110 11.49 6.82 -13.18
CA LYS A 110 10.69 7.53 -12.17
C LYS A 110 9.27 7.83 -12.66
N SER A 111 9.13 8.28 -13.90
CA SER A 111 7.84 8.65 -14.47
C SER A 111 6.89 7.47 -14.58
N GLU A 112 7.39 6.35 -15.10
CA GLU A 112 6.62 5.11 -15.22
C GLU A 112 6.23 4.56 -13.85
N TYR A 113 7.16 4.56 -12.90
CA TYR A 113 6.92 4.12 -11.53
C TYR A 113 5.81 4.94 -10.85
N LEU A 114 5.87 6.27 -10.94
CA LEU A 114 4.84 7.14 -10.38
C LEU A 114 3.48 6.92 -11.03
N SER A 115 3.45 6.73 -12.35
CA SER A 115 2.23 6.41 -13.08
C SER A 115 1.59 5.11 -12.58
N ASP A 116 2.38 4.08 -12.36
CA ASP A 116 1.91 2.80 -11.83
C ASP A 116 1.36 2.94 -10.41
N ILE A 117 2.03 3.69 -9.54
CA ILE A 117 1.56 3.94 -8.18
C ILE A 117 0.22 4.67 -8.17
N HIS A 118 0.06 5.70 -9.00
CA HIS A 118 -1.21 6.42 -9.12
C HIS A 118 -2.34 5.49 -9.60
N ARG A 119 -2.07 4.67 -10.59
CA ARG A 119 -3.05 3.71 -11.11
C ARG A 119 -3.49 2.71 -10.04
N ILE A 120 -2.54 2.17 -9.26
CA ILE A 120 -2.82 1.23 -8.18
C ILE A 120 -3.69 1.90 -7.11
N TRP A 121 -3.34 3.10 -6.70
CA TRP A 121 -4.08 3.81 -5.67
C TRP A 121 -5.44 4.31 -6.13
N ASP A 122 -5.63 4.59 -7.42
CA ASP A 122 -6.98 4.87 -7.96
C ASP A 122 -7.89 3.66 -7.77
N LYS A 123 -7.40 2.45 -7.99
CA LYS A 123 -8.15 1.21 -7.75
C LYS A 123 -8.43 0.99 -6.26
N TYR A 124 -7.47 1.24 -5.40
CA TYR A 124 -7.67 1.16 -3.95
C TYR A 124 -8.69 2.20 -3.48
N ALA A 125 -8.61 3.43 -3.97
CA ALA A 125 -9.55 4.47 -3.61
C ALA A 125 -11.00 4.10 -3.99
N ALA A 126 -11.19 3.52 -5.16
CA ALA A 126 -12.50 3.05 -5.60
C ALA A 126 -13.03 1.91 -4.71
N ALA A 127 -12.17 0.97 -4.34
CA ALA A 127 -12.53 -0.14 -3.45
C ALA A 127 -12.88 0.36 -2.04
N LEU A 128 -12.10 1.30 -1.52
CA LEU A 128 -12.34 1.93 -0.22
C LEU A 128 -13.71 2.63 -0.19
N GLU A 129 -14.01 3.38 -1.24
CA GLU A 129 -15.29 4.10 -1.35
C GLU A 129 -16.47 3.13 -1.38
N ARG A 130 -16.36 2.03 -2.13
CA ARG A 130 -17.39 0.99 -2.15
C ARG A 130 -17.61 0.39 -0.77
N ASP A 131 -16.54 0.06 -0.05
CA ASP A 131 -16.63 -0.53 1.27
C ASP A 131 -17.23 0.46 2.28
N TYR A 132 -16.86 1.72 2.18
CA TYR A 132 -17.43 2.76 3.04
C TYR A 132 -18.94 2.90 2.83
N ARG A 133 -19.38 2.91 1.58
CA ARG A 133 -20.82 3.01 1.26
C ARG A 133 -21.63 1.85 1.80
N ARG A 134 -21.04 0.66 1.87
CA ARG A 134 -21.70 -0.54 2.42
C ARG A 134 -21.84 -0.50 3.95
N HIS A 135 -20.99 0.24 4.63
CA HIS A 135 -20.87 0.23 6.07
C HIS A 135 -21.40 1.49 6.76
N ARG A 136 -21.94 2.43 6.03
CA ARG A 136 -22.53 3.62 6.61
C ARG A 136 -24.04 3.51 6.88
#